data_f5438a7c9f2078467bf72bb13b8f4d00
#
_entry.id   f5438a7c9f2078467bf72bb13b8f4d00
#
_cell.length_a   1.000
_cell.length_b   1.000
_cell.length_c   1.000
_cell.angle_alpha   90.00
_cell.angle_beta   90.00
_cell.angle_gamma   90.00
#
_symmetry.space_group_name_H-M   'P 1'
#
loop_
_entity.id
_entity.type
_entity.pdbx_description
1 polymer ?
#
loop_
_entity_poly.entity_id
_entity_poly.type
_entity_poly.pdbx_seq_one_letter_code
_entity_poly.pdbx_strand_id
1 'polypeptide(L)'
;ITPAFTGGFGQYGDKSWDAVWDSRVRIHDRGWTVEMKIPYSALRFSKLDVQDWGLQALRFTRRNNERSFWNPIDPQLDGFANQFGLLSGLEHIQPPLRLSLSPYVSAGFARTPVPNGFETDAVRNGGMDIKYGVNESFTLDATLIPDFGQVISDNVVNNLTPYEVQFQENRPFFTEGTELFTKSRLFYSRRVGATPHDYYAVSAFAQANPEWEIRHNPNRTQLYNAVKFSGRDPNKLGIGVFNAVTAPMRAKLRNRLNGRDTSILTEPLANYNILVLDQALANRSSLTFTNTNVIRNGSARDANVSAIDLALFDKKNAHVLRSSFRYSQIWDRSDKSGWAGNLNWAKISGLWQYELMANIESDTYDPNDLGFLRAPNEITFSGELAYREQRPTKHFNTFSYWIQPKLQYLYN
;
A
#
# COMPACT_ATOMS: atom_id res chain seq x y z
N ILE A 1 1.34 2.01 15.25
CA ILE A 1 0.79 1.30 14.07
C ILE A 1 1.57 0.02 13.92
N THR A 2 0.97 -1.10 14.25
CA THR A 2 1.62 -2.40 14.16
C THR A 2 1.00 -3.18 13.04
N PRO A 3 1.77 -3.66 12.05
CA PRO A 3 1.27 -4.71 11.18
C PRO A 3 0.89 -5.92 12.04
N ALA A 4 -0.21 -6.57 11.70
CA ALA A 4 -0.63 -7.79 12.36
C ALA A 4 0.54 -8.78 12.38
N PHE A 5 0.86 -9.32 13.55
CA PHE A 5 1.86 -10.34 13.71
C PHE A 5 1.33 -11.63 13.07
N THR A 6 1.59 -11.83 11.80
CA THR A 6 1.35 -13.10 11.13
C THR A 6 2.59 -13.96 11.30
N GLY A 7 2.53 -14.88 12.23
CA GLY A 7 3.34 -16.07 12.47
C GLY A 7 4.74 -16.18 11.86
N GLY A 8 5.64 -15.26 12.16
CA GLY A 8 7.05 -15.34 11.79
C GLY A 8 7.76 -14.05 12.18
N PHE A 9 8.92 -14.13 12.79
CA PHE A 9 9.74 -12.98 13.23
C PHE A 9 10.18 -12.03 12.09
N GLY A 10 9.34 -11.83 11.05
CA GLY A 10 9.74 -11.27 9.77
C GLY A 10 9.77 -9.76 9.65
N GLN A 11 8.87 -8.99 10.24
CA GLN A 11 8.87 -7.54 10.06
C GLN A 11 8.34 -6.82 11.30
N TYR A 12 9.23 -6.21 12.07
CA TYR A 12 8.88 -5.31 13.16
C TYR A 12 8.86 -3.87 12.65
N GLY A 13 7.72 -3.20 12.80
CA GLY A 13 7.56 -1.78 12.52
C GLY A 13 7.21 -1.43 11.07
N ASP A 14 6.77 -0.20 10.91
CA ASP A 14 6.49 0.42 9.62
C ASP A 14 7.81 0.94 9.03
N LYS A 15 8.27 0.33 7.95
CA LYS A 15 9.50 0.74 7.23
C LYS A 15 9.31 2.00 6.39
N SER A 16 8.09 2.46 6.23
CA SER A 16 7.78 3.68 5.50
C SER A 16 7.88 4.93 6.37
N TRP A 17 8.07 4.78 7.70
CA TRP A 17 8.27 5.91 8.59
C TRP A 17 9.59 6.61 8.25
N ASP A 18 9.49 7.89 7.88
CA ASP A 18 10.61 8.76 7.59
C ASP A 18 10.50 10.05 8.40
N ALA A 19 11.59 10.45 9.04
CA ALA A 19 11.66 11.65 9.85
C ALA A 19 13.10 12.12 10.02
N VAL A 20 13.28 13.40 10.30
CA VAL A 20 14.58 13.98 10.64
C VAL A 20 14.86 13.77 12.13
N TRP A 21 15.90 13.01 12.44
CA TRP A 21 16.36 12.72 13.79
C TRP A 21 17.87 12.50 13.82
N ASP A 22 18.49 12.63 14.99
CA ASP A 22 19.93 12.47 15.17
C ASP A 22 20.27 11.22 15.96
N SER A 23 21.39 10.60 15.62
CA SER A 23 21.97 9.52 16.44
C SER A 23 23.49 9.60 16.50
N ARG A 24 24.03 9.12 17.62
CA ARG A 24 25.47 8.95 17.82
C ARG A 24 25.73 7.53 18.32
N VAL A 25 26.74 6.90 17.75
CA VAL A 25 27.16 5.56 18.14
C VAL A 25 28.61 5.60 18.59
N ARG A 26 28.91 4.94 19.70
CA ARG A 26 30.27 4.75 20.19
C ARG A 26 30.56 3.28 20.41
N ILE A 27 31.65 2.81 19.80
CA ILE A 27 32.17 1.45 19.99
C ILE A 27 33.24 1.50 21.08
N HIS A 28 33.24 0.55 22.01
CA HIS A 28 34.20 0.38 23.07
C HIS A 28 34.48 -1.11 23.30
N ASP A 29 35.48 -1.43 24.13
CA ASP A 29 35.96 -2.81 24.29
C ASP A 29 34.88 -3.81 24.77
N ARG A 30 33.86 -3.33 25.48
CA ARG A 30 32.77 -4.15 26.03
C ARG A 30 31.52 -4.19 25.13
N GLY A 31 31.52 -3.49 23.99
CA GLY A 31 30.38 -3.43 23.09
C GLY A 31 30.21 -2.07 22.42
N TRP A 32 28.96 -1.61 22.31
CA TRP A 32 28.63 -0.33 21.71
C TRP A 32 27.47 0.34 22.46
N THR A 33 27.41 1.64 22.36
CA THR A 33 26.31 2.46 22.88
C THR A 33 25.73 3.28 21.74
N VAL A 34 24.44 3.54 21.79
CA VAL A 34 23.75 4.45 20.88
C VAL A 34 22.96 5.47 21.69
N GLU A 35 23.02 6.71 21.26
CA GLU A 35 22.21 7.81 21.77
C GLU A 35 21.39 8.36 20.60
N MET A 36 20.08 8.55 20.82
CA MET A 36 19.15 9.00 19.79
C MET A 36 18.41 10.23 20.28
N LYS A 37 18.33 11.25 19.41
CA LYS A 37 17.53 12.44 19.62
C LYS A 37 16.40 12.48 18.57
N ILE A 38 15.21 12.12 19.00
CA ILE A 38 14.02 12.07 18.16
C ILE A 38 13.14 13.28 18.51
N PRO A 39 13.02 14.28 17.65
CA PRO A 39 12.20 15.45 17.94
C PRO A 39 10.71 15.09 17.99
N TYR A 40 9.95 15.77 18.82
CA TYR A 40 8.51 15.56 18.93
C TYR A 40 7.74 15.82 17.63
N SER A 41 8.30 16.63 16.72
CA SER A 41 7.74 16.83 15.36
C SER A 41 7.74 15.54 14.52
N ALA A 42 8.60 14.59 14.82
CA ALA A 42 8.66 13.29 14.16
C ALA A 42 7.59 12.30 14.68
N LEU A 43 6.94 12.60 15.79
CA LEU A 43 5.99 11.72 16.48
C LEU A 43 4.58 12.31 16.48
N ARG A 44 3.58 11.42 16.53
CA ARG A 44 2.16 11.81 16.69
C ARG A 44 1.70 11.44 18.08
N PHE A 45 1.27 12.42 18.85
CA PHE A 45 0.73 12.22 20.20
C PHE A 45 -0.32 13.27 20.54
N SER A 46 -1.19 12.96 21.49
CA SER A 46 -2.27 13.83 21.95
C SER A 46 -1.75 14.92 22.86
N LYS A 47 -2.45 16.05 22.93
CA LYS A 47 -2.15 17.13 23.86
C LYS A 47 -2.74 16.79 25.23
N LEU A 48 -1.99 16.05 26.03
CA LEU A 48 -2.30 15.70 27.42
C LEU A 48 -1.19 16.19 28.32
N ASP A 49 -1.53 16.63 29.53
CA ASP A 49 -0.53 17.15 30.48
C ASP A 49 0.45 16.06 30.96
N VAL A 50 -0.04 14.84 31.12
CA VAL A 50 0.75 13.66 31.46
C VAL A 50 0.46 12.57 30.43
N GLN A 51 1.49 11.94 29.91
CA GLN A 51 1.36 10.91 28.87
C GLN A 51 2.15 9.67 29.24
N ASP A 52 1.58 8.52 28.90
CA ASP A 52 2.22 7.22 28.95
C ASP A 52 2.37 6.66 27.53
N TRP A 53 3.58 6.28 27.16
CA TRP A 53 3.87 5.74 25.82
C TRP A 53 4.37 4.30 25.91
N GLY A 54 4.03 3.51 24.90
CA GLY A 54 4.64 2.21 24.71
C GLY A 54 6.04 2.34 24.12
N LEU A 55 7.04 1.76 24.76
CA LEU A 55 8.41 1.72 24.28
C LEU A 55 8.90 0.28 24.13
N GLN A 56 9.60 0.01 23.04
CA GLN A 56 10.31 -1.25 22.84
C GLN A 56 11.64 -0.99 22.13
N ALA A 57 12.69 -1.66 22.57
CA ALA A 57 13.96 -1.69 21.88
C ALA A 57 14.30 -3.12 21.46
N LEU A 58 14.63 -3.28 20.17
CA LEU A 58 15.07 -4.55 19.60
C LEU A 58 16.56 -4.47 19.25
N ARG A 59 17.33 -5.44 19.73
CA ARG A 59 18.73 -5.64 19.36
C ARG A 59 18.86 -6.92 18.55
N PHE A 60 19.46 -6.82 17.37
CA PHE A 60 19.84 -7.99 16.57
C PHE A 60 21.34 -8.23 16.65
N THR A 61 21.74 -9.36 17.26
CA THR A 61 23.13 -9.79 17.38
C THR A 61 23.46 -10.75 16.24
N ARG A 62 24.03 -10.22 15.17
CA ARG A 62 24.26 -10.94 13.92
C ARG A 62 25.14 -12.19 14.09
N ARG A 63 26.17 -12.10 14.94
CA ARG A 63 27.08 -13.21 15.24
C ARG A 63 26.37 -14.45 15.76
N ASN A 64 25.34 -14.28 16.58
CA ASN A 64 24.58 -15.36 17.19
C ASN A 64 23.24 -15.62 16.48
N ASN A 65 22.90 -14.82 15.46
CA ASN A 65 21.55 -14.79 14.87
C ASN A 65 20.44 -14.62 15.92
N GLU A 66 20.69 -13.79 16.91
CA GLU A 66 19.87 -13.61 18.11
C GLU A 66 19.16 -12.25 18.10
N ARG A 67 17.89 -12.25 18.47
CA ARG A 67 17.10 -11.04 18.71
C ARG A 67 16.76 -10.93 20.18
N SER A 68 17.14 -9.82 20.78
CA SER A 68 16.85 -9.51 22.18
C SER A 68 15.93 -8.29 22.25
N PHE A 69 14.91 -8.37 23.08
CA PHE A 69 13.95 -7.30 23.31
C PHE A 69 14.19 -6.69 24.69
N TRP A 70 14.07 -5.37 24.80
CA TRP A 70 14.17 -4.67 26.08
C TRP A 70 13.05 -5.09 27.03
N ASN A 71 11.79 -5.07 26.58
CA ASN A 71 10.68 -5.68 27.29
C ASN A 71 10.42 -7.07 26.71
N PRO A 72 10.32 -8.14 27.53
CA PRO A 72 10.11 -9.49 27.04
C PRO A 72 8.85 -9.60 26.17
N ILE A 73 8.97 -10.27 25.04
CA ILE A 73 7.86 -10.57 24.11
C ILE A 73 7.58 -12.07 24.19
N ASP A 74 6.35 -12.43 24.55
CA ASP A 74 5.89 -13.81 24.49
C ASP A 74 5.40 -14.14 23.05
N PRO A 75 6.11 -14.99 22.31
CA PRO A 75 5.75 -15.34 20.95
C PRO A 75 4.47 -16.19 20.82
N GLN A 76 3.95 -16.71 21.93
CA GLN A 76 2.68 -17.47 21.95
C GLN A 76 1.46 -16.55 22.04
N LEU A 77 1.64 -15.28 22.36
CA LEU A 77 0.60 -14.28 22.38
C LEU A 77 0.55 -13.55 21.05
N ASP A 78 -0.64 -13.36 20.52
CA ASP A 78 -0.81 -12.53 19.33
C ASP A 78 -0.69 -11.04 19.65
N GLY A 79 -0.01 -10.32 18.76
CA GLY A 79 0.26 -8.88 18.87
C GLY A 79 1.65 -8.57 19.40
N PHE A 80 2.22 -7.48 18.90
CA PHE A 80 3.58 -7.03 19.25
C PHE A 80 3.55 -5.76 20.10
N ALA A 81 2.88 -4.70 19.66
CA ALA A 81 2.86 -3.41 20.36
C ALA A 81 2.12 -3.46 21.71
N ASN A 82 1.18 -4.37 21.89
CA ASN A 82 0.47 -4.59 23.15
C ASN A 82 1.37 -5.20 24.24
N GLN A 83 2.58 -5.64 23.89
CA GLN A 83 3.58 -6.19 24.78
C GLN A 83 4.75 -5.21 25.02
N PHE A 84 4.66 -3.95 24.61
CA PHE A 84 5.70 -2.95 24.84
C PHE A 84 5.78 -2.56 26.32
N GLY A 85 6.98 -2.20 26.74
CA GLY A 85 7.18 -1.60 28.06
C GLY A 85 6.58 -0.21 28.15
N LEU A 86 6.22 0.23 29.34
CA LEU A 86 5.64 1.53 29.60
C LEU A 86 6.75 2.58 29.79
N LEU A 87 6.68 3.67 29.03
CA LEU A 87 7.42 4.90 29.23
C LEU A 87 6.47 5.92 29.85
N SER A 88 6.57 6.13 31.16
CA SER A 88 5.73 7.06 31.92
C SER A 88 6.49 8.33 32.30
N GLY A 89 5.75 9.33 32.77
CA GLY A 89 6.32 10.59 33.25
C GLY A 89 6.68 11.58 32.14
N LEU A 90 6.05 11.46 30.96
CA LEU A 90 6.13 12.47 29.92
C LEU A 90 5.13 13.58 30.23
N GLU A 91 5.63 14.71 30.74
CA GLU A 91 4.82 15.81 31.24
C GLU A 91 5.07 17.09 30.42
N HIS A 92 4.02 17.92 30.30
CA HIS A 92 4.08 19.25 29.69
C HIS A 92 4.64 19.29 28.26
N ILE A 93 4.55 18.19 27.52
CA ILE A 93 4.93 18.14 26.11
C ILE A 93 3.77 18.59 25.23
N GLN A 94 4.06 19.39 24.22
CA GLN A 94 3.07 19.87 23.26
C GLN A 94 3.40 19.42 21.86
N PRO A 95 2.41 18.94 21.08
CA PRO A 95 2.63 18.63 19.68
C PRO A 95 3.04 19.89 18.92
N PRO A 96 4.21 19.91 18.26
CA PRO A 96 4.64 21.08 17.49
C PRO A 96 3.84 21.19 16.18
N LEU A 97 3.90 22.38 15.53
CA LEU A 97 3.40 22.53 14.18
C LEU A 97 4.11 21.53 13.25
N ARG A 98 3.34 20.73 12.56
CA ARG A 98 3.83 19.73 11.61
C ARG A 98 3.49 20.19 10.19
N LEU A 99 4.35 21.04 9.63
CA LEU A 99 4.26 21.51 8.24
C LEU A 99 5.60 21.28 7.55
N SER A 100 5.57 20.51 6.46
CA SER A 100 6.70 20.32 5.56
C SER A 100 6.29 20.72 4.16
N LEU A 101 7.09 21.54 3.51
CA LEU A 101 6.94 21.95 2.13
C LEU A 101 8.23 21.60 1.40
N SER A 102 8.14 20.76 0.39
CA SER A 102 9.29 20.28 -0.39
C SER A 102 9.10 20.61 -1.87
N PRO A 103 9.33 21.88 -2.28
CA PRO A 103 9.31 22.25 -3.69
C PRO A 103 10.49 21.64 -4.41
N TYR A 104 10.30 21.25 -5.68
CA TYR A 104 11.37 20.81 -6.55
C TYR A 104 11.24 21.39 -7.95
N VAL A 105 12.36 21.49 -8.65
CA VAL A 105 12.44 21.75 -10.08
C VAL A 105 13.43 20.78 -10.70
N SER A 106 13.10 20.27 -11.89
CA SER A 106 14.01 19.43 -12.66
C SER A 106 14.12 19.98 -14.09
N ALA A 107 15.33 19.92 -14.65
CA ALA A 107 15.61 20.27 -16.03
C ALA A 107 16.63 19.28 -16.62
N GLY A 108 16.42 18.91 -17.87
CA GLY A 108 17.28 17.96 -18.54
C GLY A 108 17.03 17.89 -20.03
N PHE A 109 17.77 17.02 -20.70
CA PHE A 109 17.58 16.68 -22.10
C PHE A 109 17.40 15.18 -22.24
N ALA A 110 16.31 14.77 -22.90
CA ALA A 110 16.08 13.39 -23.32
C ALA A 110 16.54 13.24 -24.76
N ARG A 111 17.45 12.30 -25.02
CA ARG A 111 17.93 11.99 -26.35
C ARG A 111 17.45 10.61 -26.77
N THR A 112 16.52 10.58 -27.69
CA THR A 112 15.86 9.35 -28.16
C THR A 112 16.41 8.96 -29.54
N PRO A 113 16.85 7.72 -29.75
CA PRO A 113 17.26 7.26 -31.07
C PRO A 113 16.04 7.18 -32.01
N VAL A 114 16.20 7.71 -33.21
CA VAL A 114 15.23 7.63 -34.32
C VAL A 114 15.91 7.01 -35.53
N PRO A 115 15.21 6.48 -36.56
CA PRO A 115 15.83 5.76 -37.67
C PRO A 115 16.97 6.48 -38.40
N ASN A 116 16.95 7.82 -38.42
CA ASN A 116 17.98 8.64 -39.09
C ASN A 116 18.78 9.52 -38.11
N GLY A 117 18.98 9.10 -36.86
CA GLY A 117 19.77 9.86 -35.90
C GLY A 117 19.16 9.88 -34.50
N PHE A 118 19.15 11.06 -33.89
CA PHE A 118 18.62 11.27 -32.52
C PHE A 118 17.72 12.50 -32.50
N GLU A 119 16.62 12.39 -31.80
CA GLU A 119 15.76 13.51 -31.42
C GLU A 119 16.13 13.92 -29.99
N THR A 120 16.25 15.22 -29.75
CA THR A 120 16.59 15.76 -28.43
C THR A 120 15.46 16.64 -27.92
N ASP A 121 14.84 16.24 -26.84
CA ASP A 121 13.76 16.98 -26.18
C ASP A 121 14.27 17.60 -24.87
N ALA A 122 13.90 18.86 -24.63
CA ALA A 122 14.13 19.48 -23.33
C ALA A 122 13.05 19.04 -22.36
N VAL A 123 13.48 18.45 -21.25
CA VAL A 123 12.60 18.09 -20.13
C VAL A 123 12.65 19.19 -19.10
N ARG A 124 11.49 19.72 -18.72
CA ARG A 124 11.34 20.69 -17.64
C ARG A 124 10.16 20.27 -16.79
N ASN A 125 10.39 20.12 -15.51
CA ASN A 125 9.36 19.74 -14.56
C ASN A 125 9.54 20.52 -13.25
N GLY A 126 8.44 20.72 -12.53
CA GLY A 126 8.47 21.36 -11.23
C GLY A 126 7.18 21.06 -10.47
N GLY A 127 7.33 20.79 -9.20
CA GLY A 127 6.22 20.41 -8.34
C GLY A 127 6.54 20.67 -6.88
N MET A 128 5.69 20.14 -6.01
CA MET A 128 5.82 20.35 -4.58
C MET A 128 5.13 19.24 -3.80
N ASP A 129 5.78 18.74 -2.77
CA ASP A 129 5.17 17.89 -1.75
C ASP A 129 4.83 18.74 -0.52
N ILE A 130 3.64 18.51 0.03
CA ILE A 130 3.09 19.20 1.19
C ILE A 130 2.70 18.15 2.21
N LYS A 131 3.19 18.26 3.44
CA LYS A 131 2.77 17.44 4.56
C LYS A 131 2.34 18.36 5.70
N TYR A 132 1.07 18.29 6.08
CA TYR A 132 0.49 19.14 7.09
C TYR A 132 -0.27 18.34 8.14
N GLY A 133 0.13 18.46 9.38
CA GLY A 133 -0.63 17.97 10.53
C GLY A 133 -1.78 18.91 10.82
N VAL A 134 -2.98 18.57 10.34
CA VAL A 134 -4.20 19.38 10.53
C VAL A 134 -4.52 19.56 12.01
N ASN A 135 -4.37 18.49 12.76
CA ASN A 135 -4.44 18.47 14.22
C ASN A 135 -3.65 17.26 14.74
N GLU A 136 -3.77 16.94 16.03
CA GLU A 136 -3.06 15.83 16.67
C GLU A 136 -3.37 14.46 16.03
N SER A 137 -4.57 14.31 15.50
CA SER A 137 -5.11 13.05 14.98
C SER A 137 -5.01 12.92 13.46
N PHE A 138 -5.08 14.04 12.72
CA PHE A 138 -5.22 14.02 11.27
C PHE A 138 -4.04 14.70 10.56
N THR A 139 -3.67 14.12 9.44
CA THR A 139 -2.62 14.63 8.54
C THR A 139 -3.17 14.76 7.12
N LEU A 140 -2.78 15.83 6.45
CA LEU A 140 -2.97 16.06 5.04
C LEU A 140 -1.62 15.94 4.35
N ASP A 141 -1.49 15.00 3.42
CA ASP A 141 -0.34 14.88 2.53
C ASP A 141 -0.81 15.19 1.11
N ALA A 142 -0.11 16.04 0.40
CA ALA A 142 -0.42 16.38 -0.99
C ALA A 142 0.85 16.42 -1.83
N THR A 143 0.74 16.00 -3.09
CA THR A 143 1.79 16.13 -4.09
C THR A 143 1.23 16.81 -5.33
N LEU A 144 1.96 17.78 -5.86
CA LEU A 144 1.60 18.53 -7.06
C LEU A 144 2.65 18.26 -8.14
N ILE A 145 2.19 17.79 -9.30
CA ILE A 145 3.00 17.46 -10.48
C ILE A 145 4.26 16.63 -10.08
N PRO A 146 4.10 15.48 -9.39
CA PRO A 146 5.25 14.75 -8.89
C PRO A 146 6.16 14.25 -10.01
N ASP A 147 7.46 14.36 -9.80
CA ASP A 147 8.48 13.72 -10.63
C ASP A 147 8.99 12.46 -9.93
N PHE A 148 8.70 11.31 -10.50
CA PHE A 148 9.16 10.02 -9.99
C PHE A 148 10.44 9.52 -10.67
N GLY A 149 11.15 10.37 -11.40
CA GLY A 149 12.37 10.01 -12.11
C GLY A 149 13.53 9.57 -11.20
N GLN A 150 13.53 9.95 -9.93
CA GLN A 150 14.52 9.53 -8.93
C GLN A 150 14.15 8.26 -8.17
N VAL A 151 12.93 7.73 -8.38
CA VAL A 151 12.48 6.50 -7.72
C VAL A 151 13.20 5.29 -8.32
N ILE A 152 13.61 4.36 -7.45
CA ILE A 152 14.26 3.11 -7.87
C ILE A 152 13.35 2.39 -8.88
N SER A 153 13.93 2.05 -10.03
CA SER A 153 13.25 1.30 -11.09
C SER A 153 12.85 -0.10 -10.60
N ASP A 154 11.72 -0.57 -11.09
CA ASP A 154 11.30 -1.94 -10.83
C ASP A 154 12.28 -2.92 -11.50
N ASN A 155 12.50 -4.07 -10.88
CA ASN A 155 13.30 -5.14 -11.48
C ASN A 155 12.60 -5.66 -12.74
N VAL A 156 13.39 -5.96 -13.76
CA VAL A 156 12.89 -6.63 -14.96
C VAL A 156 12.45 -8.04 -14.61
N VAL A 157 11.17 -8.35 -14.86
CA VAL A 157 10.60 -9.68 -14.65
C VAL A 157 10.26 -10.30 -16.00
N ASN A 158 10.83 -11.46 -16.30
CA ASN A 158 10.42 -12.25 -17.46
C ASN A 158 9.14 -13.03 -17.07
N ASN A 159 7.98 -12.43 -17.32
CA ASN A 159 6.70 -13.02 -16.97
C ASN A 159 6.25 -14.01 -18.06
N LEU A 160 6.31 -15.29 -17.75
CA LEU A 160 5.83 -16.38 -18.62
C LEU A 160 4.39 -16.82 -18.30
N THR A 161 3.69 -16.10 -17.42
CA THR A 161 2.31 -16.39 -17.04
C THR A 161 1.33 -15.40 -17.71
N PRO A 162 0.06 -15.76 -17.86
CA PRO A 162 -0.96 -14.82 -18.36
C PRO A 162 -1.36 -13.74 -17.35
N TYR A 163 -0.83 -13.80 -16.13
CA TYR A 163 -1.22 -12.90 -15.05
C TYR A 163 -0.32 -11.66 -14.99
N GLU A 164 -0.89 -10.54 -14.61
CA GLU A 164 -0.15 -9.30 -14.35
C GLU A 164 0.85 -9.48 -13.19
N VAL A 165 2.05 -8.92 -13.35
CA VAL A 165 3.05 -8.88 -12.28
C VAL A 165 2.73 -7.75 -11.31
N GLN A 166 2.65 -8.07 -10.03
CA GLN A 166 2.47 -7.09 -8.98
C GLN A 166 3.82 -6.57 -8.50
N PHE A 167 4.06 -5.27 -8.64
CA PHE A 167 5.26 -4.59 -8.16
C PHE A 167 5.02 -3.90 -6.82
N GLN A 168 6.05 -3.86 -5.99
CA GLN A 168 6.02 -3.06 -4.76
C GLN A 168 6.01 -1.56 -5.08
N GLU A 169 5.39 -0.78 -4.21
CA GLU A 169 5.39 0.67 -4.34
C GLU A 169 6.71 1.23 -3.81
N ASN A 170 7.35 2.08 -4.61
CA ASN A 170 8.61 2.74 -4.27
C ASN A 170 8.48 4.28 -4.23
N ARG A 171 7.34 4.84 -4.67
CA ARG A 171 7.11 6.28 -4.68
C ARG A 171 6.77 6.78 -3.28
N PRO A 172 7.54 7.71 -2.67
CA PRO A 172 7.40 8.09 -1.26
C PRO A 172 5.98 8.51 -0.87
N PHE A 173 5.31 9.30 -1.71
CA PHE A 173 3.93 9.72 -1.46
C PHE A 173 2.98 8.53 -1.28
N PHE A 174 3.18 7.42 -1.97
CA PHE A 174 2.31 6.23 -1.93
C PHE A 174 2.75 5.17 -0.92
N THR A 175 3.87 5.35 -0.22
CA THR A 175 4.34 4.43 0.83
C THR A 175 4.02 4.91 2.23
N GLU A 176 4.01 6.22 2.47
CA GLU A 176 3.72 6.79 3.78
C GLU A 176 2.22 6.97 4.03
N GLY A 177 1.78 6.84 5.29
CA GLY A 177 0.41 7.12 5.72
C GLY A 177 -0.67 6.30 5.02
N THR A 178 -0.34 5.09 4.58
CA THR A 178 -1.24 4.22 3.78
C THR A 178 -2.02 3.22 4.61
N GLU A 179 -1.82 3.16 5.91
CA GLU A 179 -2.41 2.16 6.80
C GLU A 179 -3.93 1.98 6.61
N LEU A 180 -4.68 3.08 6.56
CA LEU A 180 -6.12 3.02 6.35
C LEU A 180 -6.47 2.55 4.93
N PHE A 181 -5.76 3.04 3.92
CA PHE A 181 -6.07 2.76 2.51
C PHE A 181 -5.77 1.31 2.09
N THR A 182 -4.92 0.61 2.82
CA THR A 182 -4.54 -0.78 2.51
C THR A 182 -5.43 -1.83 3.19
N LYS A 183 -6.31 -1.44 4.11
CA LYS A 183 -7.09 -2.37 4.93
C LYS A 183 -7.94 -3.35 4.13
N SER A 184 -8.72 -2.88 3.18
CA SER A 184 -9.60 -3.73 2.36
C SER A 184 -8.92 -4.35 1.14
N ARG A 185 -7.60 -4.09 0.95
CA ARG A 185 -6.83 -4.56 -0.22
C ARG A 185 -7.40 -4.11 -1.57
N LEU A 186 -8.10 -2.97 -1.58
CA LEU A 186 -8.67 -2.36 -2.79
C LEU A 186 -7.80 -1.24 -3.36
N PHE A 187 -6.65 -0.97 -2.76
CA PHE A 187 -5.71 0.04 -3.22
C PHE A 187 -4.38 -0.57 -3.64
N TYR A 188 -4.16 -0.60 -4.93
CA TYR A 188 -2.87 -0.86 -5.54
C TYR A 188 -2.38 0.44 -6.18
N SER A 189 -1.55 1.18 -5.47
CA SER A 189 -1.12 2.55 -5.81
C SER A 189 -0.49 2.67 -7.19
N ARG A 190 0.09 1.58 -7.72
CA ARG A 190 0.67 1.52 -9.07
C ARG A 190 -0.36 1.73 -10.19
N ARG A 191 -1.66 1.64 -9.91
CA ARG A 191 -2.71 1.99 -10.87
C ARG A 191 -2.73 3.50 -11.15
N VAL A 192 -2.40 4.31 -10.16
CA VAL A 192 -2.32 5.78 -10.31
C VAL A 192 -1.02 6.16 -11.02
N GLY A 193 -1.13 6.72 -12.22
CA GLY A 193 0.02 7.04 -13.06
C GLY A 193 0.64 5.83 -13.77
N ALA A 194 -0.13 4.75 -13.98
CA ALA A 194 0.29 3.56 -14.71
C ALA A 194 0.57 3.83 -16.20
N THR A 195 0.96 2.81 -16.92
CA THR A 195 1.01 2.85 -18.40
C THR A 195 -0.37 3.18 -18.96
N PRO A 196 -0.50 4.12 -19.90
CA PRO A 196 -1.78 4.47 -20.50
C PRO A 196 -2.52 3.25 -21.05
N HIS A 197 -3.83 3.20 -20.86
CA HIS A 197 -4.67 2.06 -21.22
C HIS A 197 -4.46 1.62 -22.69
N ASP A 198 -4.47 2.58 -23.62
CA ASP A 198 -4.34 2.32 -25.05
C ASP A 198 -2.89 2.43 -25.57
N TYR A 199 -1.89 2.33 -24.69
CA TYR A 199 -0.47 2.42 -25.06
C TYR A 199 -0.09 1.46 -26.19
N TYR A 200 -0.49 0.18 -26.07
CA TYR A 200 -0.17 -0.85 -27.05
C TYR A 200 -1.03 -0.77 -28.33
N ALA A 201 -2.21 -0.17 -28.25
CA ALA A 201 -3.07 0.05 -29.42
C ALA A 201 -2.43 0.97 -30.47
N VAL A 202 -1.54 1.88 -30.02
CA VAL A 202 -0.78 2.76 -30.94
C VAL A 202 0.14 1.97 -31.83
N SER A 203 0.82 0.94 -31.30
CA SER A 203 1.70 0.08 -32.10
C SER A 203 0.90 -0.77 -33.11
N ALA A 204 -0.27 -1.31 -32.69
CA ALA A 204 -1.16 -2.03 -33.57
C ALA A 204 -1.71 -1.12 -34.70
N PHE A 205 -2.04 0.14 -34.37
CA PHE A 205 -2.45 1.13 -35.37
C PHE A 205 -1.36 1.40 -36.39
N ALA A 206 -0.10 1.62 -35.96
CA ALA A 206 1.02 1.88 -36.84
C ALA A 206 1.38 0.68 -37.72
N GLN A 207 1.20 -0.56 -37.22
CA GLN A 207 1.38 -1.77 -38.01
C GLN A 207 0.29 -1.90 -39.13
N ALA A 208 -0.96 -1.56 -38.79
CA ALA A 208 -2.05 -1.57 -39.75
C ALA A 208 -2.00 -0.41 -40.77
N ASN A 209 -1.27 0.66 -40.46
CA ASN A 209 -1.16 1.88 -41.27
C ASN A 209 0.33 2.26 -41.45
N PRO A 210 1.10 1.58 -42.34
CA PRO A 210 2.55 1.75 -42.44
C PRO A 210 3.03 3.16 -42.82
N GLU A 211 2.13 3.99 -43.35
CA GLU A 211 2.40 5.40 -43.63
C GLU A 211 2.52 6.26 -42.38
N TRP A 212 2.07 5.76 -41.19
CA TRP A 212 2.19 6.46 -39.94
C TRP A 212 3.35 5.96 -39.11
N GLU A 213 4.20 6.86 -38.69
CA GLU A 213 5.35 6.62 -37.81
C GLU A 213 5.07 7.16 -36.43
N ILE A 214 5.30 6.33 -35.40
CA ILE A 214 5.19 6.77 -34.00
C ILE A 214 6.40 7.64 -33.68
N ARG A 215 6.17 8.92 -33.36
CA ARG A 215 7.20 9.86 -32.91
C ARG A 215 7.39 9.82 -31.42
N HIS A 216 6.29 9.77 -30.67
CA HIS A 216 6.31 9.70 -29.21
C HIS A 216 5.08 8.97 -28.70
N ASN A 217 5.27 7.99 -27.84
CA ASN A 217 4.18 7.30 -27.15
C ASN A 217 4.55 7.24 -25.67
N PRO A 218 3.93 8.06 -24.79
CA PRO A 218 4.22 8.08 -23.38
C PRO A 218 3.85 6.74 -22.72
N ASN A 219 4.80 6.13 -22.02
CA ASN A 219 4.59 4.86 -21.33
C ASN A 219 4.20 5.02 -19.85
N ARG A 220 4.00 6.25 -19.39
CA ARG A 220 3.55 6.58 -18.04
C ARG A 220 2.54 7.72 -18.11
N THR A 221 1.49 7.62 -17.30
CA THR A 221 0.49 8.66 -17.17
C THR A 221 0.96 9.72 -16.18
N GLN A 222 0.99 10.99 -16.60
CA GLN A 222 1.40 12.10 -15.75
C GLN A 222 0.35 12.33 -14.66
N LEU A 223 0.80 12.38 -13.41
CA LEU A 223 -0.02 12.77 -12.27
C LEU A 223 -0.04 14.31 -12.16
N TYR A 224 -1.21 14.92 -12.12
CA TYR A 224 -1.36 16.35 -11.83
C TYR A 224 -1.24 16.62 -10.35
N ASN A 225 -1.99 15.89 -9.56
CA ASN A 225 -1.93 15.96 -8.11
C ASN A 225 -2.39 14.64 -7.48
N ALA A 226 -1.98 14.45 -6.23
CA ALA A 226 -2.62 13.50 -5.35
C ALA A 226 -2.67 14.08 -3.93
N VAL A 227 -3.74 13.76 -3.22
CA VAL A 227 -3.99 14.23 -1.85
C VAL A 227 -4.43 13.05 -1.00
N LYS A 228 -3.85 12.93 0.19
CA LYS A 228 -4.28 12.01 1.24
C LYS A 228 -4.62 12.79 2.49
N PHE A 229 -5.82 12.60 2.99
CA PHE A 229 -6.22 13.03 4.32
C PHE A 229 -6.48 11.78 5.15
N SER A 230 -5.79 11.62 6.26
CA SER A 230 -5.93 10.43 7.10
C SER A 230 -5.67 10.71 8.57
N GLY A 231 -6.37 9.97 9.40
CA GLY A 231 -6.21 10.05 10.84
C GLY A 231 -7.22 9.20 11.59
N ARG A 232 -7.13 9.23 12.91
CA ARG A 232 -8.06 8.53 13.80
C ARG A 232 -8.47 9.47 14.94
N ASP A 233 -9.77 9.64 15.13
CA ASP A 233 -10.31 10.49 16.16
C ASP A 233 -10.20 9.84 17.56
N PRO A 234 -10.49 10.59 18.66
CA PRO A 234 -10.50 10.05 20.03
C PRO A 234 -11.50 8.90 20.23
N ASN A 235 -12.60 8.85 19.45
CA ASN A 235 -13.59 7.80 19.47
C ASN A 235 -13.13 6.55 18.69
N LYS A 236 -11.88 6.54 18.26
CA LYS A 236 -11.22 5.45 17.50
C LYS A 236 -11.79 5.24 16.10
N LEU A 237 -12.50 6.23 15.54
CA LEU A 237 -12.89 6.24 14.13
C LEU A 237 -11.70 6.72 13.27
N GLY A 238 -11.19 5.83 12.44
CA GLY A 238 -10.24 6.15 11.40
C GLY A 238 -10.95 6.68 10.15
N ILE A 239 -10.49 7.80 9.61
CA ILE A 239 -11.00 8.38 8.38
C ILE A 239 -9.84 8.50 7.41
N GLY A 240 -9.98 7.93 6.21
CA GLY A 240 -9.04 8.05 5.12
C GLY A 240 -9.74 8.55 3.87
N VAL A 241 -9.25 9.65 3.30
CA VAL A 241 -9.69 10.17 2.01
C VAL A 241 -8.48 10.34 1.12
N PHE A 242 -8.53 9.72 -0.06
CA PHE A 242 -7.52 9.85 -1.09
C PHE A 242 -8.17 10.36 -2.36
N ASN A 243 -7.52 11.30 -3.03
CA ASN A 243 -7.89 11.75 -4.36
C ASN A 243 -6.61 11.90 -5.21
N ALA A 244 -6.67 11.51 -6.46
CA ALA A 244 -5.61 11.76 -7.44
C ALA A 244 -6.21 12.07 -8.81
N VAL A 245 -5.55 12.96 -9.54
CA VAL A 245 -5.95 13.35 -10.90
C VAL A 245 -4.78 13.16 -11.84
N THR A 246 -5.00 12.39 -12.92
CA THR A 246 -3.99 12.17 -13.96
C THR A 246 -4.32 12.91 -15.24
N ALA A 247 -3.28 13.34 -15.95
CA ALA A 247 -3.39 14.06 -17.22
C ALA A 247 -3.87 13.14 -18.35
N PRO A 248 -4.57 13.69 -19.36
CA PRO A 248 -4.79 12.95 -20.61
C PRO A 248 -3.46 12.76 -21.34
N MET A 249 -3.20 11.52 -21.77
CA MET A 249 -1.98 11.16 -22.49
C MET A 249 -2.27 10.97 -23.97
N ARG A 250 -1.33 11.39 -24.81
CA ARG A 250 -1.46 11.28 -26.26
C ARG A 250 -0.18 10.77 -26.90
N ALA A 251 -0.31 9.78 -27.77
CA ALA A 251 0.75 9.40 -28.70
C ALA A 251 0.81 10.38 -29.87
N LYS A 252 1.99 10.77 -30.28
CA LYS A 252 2.25 11.62 -31.46
C LYS A 252 2.72 10.76 -32.63
N LEU A 253 2.07 10.91 -33.76
CA LEU A 253 2.39 10.19 -35.01
C LEU A 253 2.63 11.16 -36.14
N ARG A 254 3.49 10.77 -37.10
CA ARG A 254 3.78 11.50 -38.31
C ARG A 254 3.52 10.66 -39.54
N ASN A 255 2.78 11.19 -40.50
CA ASN A 255 2.59 10.55 -41.78
C ASN A 255 3.85 10.72 -42.65
N ARG A 256 4.42 9.63 -43.10
CA ARG A 256 5.68 9.60 -43.87
C ARG A 256 5.49 10.12 -45.30
N LEU A 257 4.26 10.03 -45.86
CA LEU A 257 4.00 10.41 -47.25
C LEU A 257 3.82 11.91 -47.40
N ASN A 258 3.16 12.57 -46.46
CA ASN A 258 2.82 13.97 -46.56
C ASN A 258 3.35 14.86 -45.45
N GLY A 259 4.09 14.27 -44.46
CA GLY A 259 4.68 14.97 -43.33
C GLY A 259 3.69 15.47 -42.27
N ARG A 260 2.39 15.10 -42.36
CA ARG A 260 1.34 15.54 -41.44
C ARG A 260 1.47 14.88 -40.10
N ASP A 261 1.36 15.69 -39.04
CA ASP A 261 1.34 15.19 -37.66
C ASP A 261 -0.09 14.96 -37.17
N THR A 262 -0.29 13.93 -36.36
CA THR A 262 -1.54 13.62 -35.66
C THR A 262 -1.26 13.11 -34.26
N SER A 263 -2.30 12.99 -33.45
CA SER A 263 -2.19 12.41 -32.11
C SER A 263 -3.37 11.50 -31.77
N ILE A 264 -3.08 10.40 -31.11
CA ILE A 264 -4.07 9.43 -30.60
C ILE A 264 -4.13 9.60 -29.07
N LEU A 265 -5.34 9.72 -28.53
CA LEU A 265 -5.56 9.70 -27.09
C LEU A 265 -5.29 8.27 -26.57
N THR A 266 -4.35 8.10 -25.66
CA THR A 266 -3.98 6.82 -25.08
C THR A 266 -4.44 6.64 -23.64
N GLU A 267 -4.68 7.73 -22.92
CA GLU A 267 -5.33 7.77 -21.63
C GLU A 267 -6.17 9.04 -21.52
N PRO A 268 -7.43 8.99 -21.13
CA PRO A 268 -8.21 10.19 -20.83
C PRO A 268 -7.78 10.80 -19.49
N LEU A 269 -8.22 12.02 -19.20
CA LEU A 269 -8.13 12.55 -17.84
C LEU A 269 -8.89 11.61 -16.91
N ALA A 270 -8.25 11.18 -15.82
CA ALA A 270 -8.85 10.28 -14.84
C ALA A 270 -8.75 10.86 -13.42
N ASN A 271 -9.81 10.63 -12.65
CA ASN A 271 -9.92 10.99 -11.24
C ASN A 271 -10.09 9.70 -10.41
N TYR A 272 -9.17 9.48 -9.49
CA TYR A 272 -9.11 8.34 -8.58
C TYR A 272 -9.50 8.78 -7.18
N ASN A 273 -10.43 8.07 -6.55
CA ASN A 273 -10.92 8.40 -5.21
C ASN A 273 -10.93 7.17 -4.32
N ILE A 274 -10.58 7.35 -3.04
CA ILE A 274 -10.77 6.33 -2.00
C ILE A 274 -11.35 7.00 -0.77
N LEU A 275 -12.37 6.38 -0.19
CA LEU A 275 -12.90 6.70 1.12
C LEU A 275 -12.77 5.49 2.02
N VAL A 276 -12.21 5.66 3.21
CA VAL A 276 -12.12 4.63 4.24
C VAL A 276 -12.70 5.16 5.54
N LEU A 277 -13.60 4.40 6.13
CA LEU A 277 -14.11 4.60 7.48
C LEU A 277 -13.80 3.33 8.29
N ASP A 278 -13.01 3.46 9.34
CA ASP A 278 -12.50 2.32 10.12
C ASP A 278 -12.78 2.51 11.60
N GLN A 279 -13.84 1.91 12.11
CA GLN A 279 -14.17 1.94 13.51
C GLN A 279 -13.44 0.83 14.27
N ALA A 280 -12.53 1.20 15.15
CA ALA A 280 -11.97 0.27 16.11
C ALA A 280 -12.99 -0.01 17.22
N LEU A 281 -13.20 -1.29 17.51
CA LEU A 281 -14.10 -1.82 18.52
C LEU A 281 -13.30 -2.36 19.71
N ALA A 282 -14.00 -2.97 20.68
CA ALA A 282 -13.33 -3.63 21.81
C ALA A 282 -12.48 -4.83 21.38
N ASN A 283 -11.51 -5.23 22.20
CA ASN A 283 -10.70 -6.44 22.05
C ASN A 283 -10.01 -6.52 20.68
N ARG A 284 -9.42 -5.41 20.17
CA ARG A 284 -8.78 -5.32 18.84
C ARG A 284 -9.74 -5.55 17.65
N SER A 285 -11.03 -5.64 17.90
CA SER A 285 -12.02 -5.79 16.84
C SER A 285 -12.15 -4.52 16.02
N SER A 286 -12.59 -4.63 14.76
CA SER A 286 -12.81 -3.48 13.89
C SER A 286 -13.89 -3.75 12.86
N LEU A 287 -14.52 -2.67 12.42
CA LEU A 287 -15.41 -2.62 11.26
C LEU A 287 -14.89 -1.56 10.32
N THR A 288 -14.60 -1.94 9.08
CA THR A 288 -14.05 -1.05 8.06
C THR A 288 -14.98 -1.00 6.86
N PHE A 289 -15.31 0.20 6.41
CA PHE A 289 -15.93 0.46 5.11
C PHE A 289 -14.88 1.11 4.20
N THR A 290 -14.75 0.61 2.98
CA THR A 290 -13.89 1.19 1.95
C THR A 290 -14.67 1.34 0.66
N ASN A 291 -14.56 2.49 0.02
CA ASN A 291 -15.02 2.71 -1.34
C ASN A 291 -13.85 3.21 -2.19
N THR A 292 -13.67 2.63 -3.37
CA THR A 292 -12.75 3.09 -4.40
C THR A 292 -13.53 3.43 -5.66
N ASN A 293 -13.18 4.55 -6.29
CA ASN A 293 -13.87 5.04 -7.47
C ASN A 293 -12.87 5.62 -8.47
N VAL A 294 -13.03 5.27 -9.74
CA VAL A 294 -12.22 5.82 -10.85
C VAL A 294 -13.18 6.35 -11.91
N ILE A 295 -13.10 7.64 -12.17
CA ILE A 295 -13.90 8.34 -13.17
C ILE A 295 -12.98 8.86 -14.27
N ARG A 296 -13.27 8.53 -15.52
CA ARG A 296 -12.51 8.93 -16.69
C ARG A 296 -13.33 9.85 -17.59
N ASN A 297 -12.67 10.83 -18.20
CA ASN A 297 -13.37 11.74 -19.11
C ASN A 297 -13.74 11.04 -20.42
N GLY A 298 -14.93 11.36 -20.93
CA GLY A 298 -15.45 10.83 -22.22
C GLY A 298 -16.17 9.49 -22.06
N SER A 299 -16.00 8.61 -23.05
CA SER A 299 -16.65 7.29 -23.10
C SER A 299 -15.76 6.16 -22.61
N ALA A 300 -14.73 6.46 -21.82
CA ALA A 300 -13.85 5.46 -21.25
C ALA A 300 -14.51 4.77 -20.04
N ARG A 301 -14.01 3.59 -19.72
CA ARG A 301 -14.47 2.77 -18.59
C ARG A 301 -14.37 3.52 -17.25
N ASP A 302 -15.48 3.60 -16.54
CA ASP A 302 -15.53 4.01 -15.13
C ASP A 302 -15.67 2.80 -14.22
N ALA A 303 -15.21 2.91 -12.97
CA ALA A 303 -15.30 1.82 -12.02
C ALA A 303 -15.53 2.28 -10.59
N ASN A 304 -16.28 1.49 -9.83
CA ASN A 304 -16.49 1.67 -8.41
C ASN A 304 -16.43 0.33 -7.69
N VAL A 305 -15.73 0.27 -6.55
CA VAL A 305 -15.71 -0.91 -5.69
C VAL A 305 -15.95 -0.49 -4.25
N SER A 306 -16.94 -1.14 -3.63
CA SER A 306 -17.23 -0.97 -2.20
C SER A 306 -16.88 -2.23 -1.44
N ALA A 307 -16.36 -2.09 -0.23
CA ALA A 307 -16.04 -3.19 0.67
C ALA A 307 -16.48 -2.91 2.10
N ILE A 308 -16.87 -3.97 2.79
CA ILE A 308 -17.07 -4.00 4.24
C ILE A 308 -16.21 -5.13 4.78
N ASP A 309 -15.32 -4.81 5.72
CA ASP A 309 -14.47 -5.77 6.41
C ASP A 309 -14.77 -5.74 7.91
N LEU A 310 -14.97 -6.91 8.49
CA LEU A 310 -15.23 -7.12 9.91
C LEU A 310 -14.13 -8.01 10.50
N ALA A 311 -13.56 -7.62 11.64
CA ALA A 311 -12.69 -8.44 12.45
C ALA A 311 -13.19 -8.44 13.90
N LEU A 312 -13.54 -9.60 14.43
CA LEU A 312 -14.01 -9.77 15.80
C LEU A 312 -13.06 -10.66 16.58
N PHE A 313 -12.49 -10.12 17.65
CA PHE A 313 -11.62 -10.85 18.57
C PHE A 313 -12.33 -11.15 19.87
N ASP A 314 -12.07 -12.31 20.46
CA ASP A 314 -12.51 -12.63 21.80
C ASP A 314 -11.76 -11.81 22.86
N LYS A 315 -12.23 -11.83 24.10
CA LYS A 315 -11.64 -11.08 25.23
C LYS A 315 -10.17 -11.46 25.51
N LYS A 316 -9.76 -12.68 25.16
CA LYS A 316 -8.39 -13.18 25.34
C LYS A 316 -7.52 -12.96 24.12
N ASN A 317 -8.06 -12.41 23.04
CA ASN A 317 -7.41 -12.32 21.73
C ASN A 317 -6.85 -13.68 21.22
N ALA A 318 -7.49 -14.77 21.62
CA ALA A 318 -7.11 -16.11 21.23
C ALA A 318 -7.86 -16.60 20.00
N HIS A 319 -9.06 -16.11 19.77
CA HIS A 319 -9.89 -16.43 18.60
C HIS A 319 -10.23 -15.16 17.83
N VAL A 320 -10.33 -15.30 16.53
CA VAL A 320 -10.73 -14.21 15.63
C VAL A 320 -11.68 -14.74 14.55
N LEU A 321 -12.73 -13.98 14.30
CA LEU A 321 -13.60 -14.11 13.13
C LEU A 321 -13.34 -12.91 12.22
N ARG A 322 -12.94 -13.15 10.97
CA ARG A 322 -12.80 -12.12 9.93
C ARG A 322 -13.79 -12.40 8.82
N SER A 323 -14.45 -11.37 8.35
CA SER A 323 -15.34 -11.47 7.20
C SER A 323 -15.13 -10.24 6.32
N SER A 324 -15.21 -10.43 5.02
CA SER A 324 -15.22 -9.32 4.08
C SER A 324 -16.24 -9.56 2.99
N PHE A 325 -16.88 -8.48 2.55
CA PHE A 325 -17.73 -8.47 1.36
C PHE A 325 -17.31 -7.31 0.46
N ARG A 326 -17.20 -7.57 -0.83
CA ARG A 326 -16.79 -6.60 -1.85
C ARG A 326 -17.77 -6.65 -3.00
N TYR A 327 -18.08 -5.48 -3.56
CA TYR A 327 -18.95 -5.34 -4.71
C TYR A 327 -18.32 -4.37 -5.71
N SER A 328 -18.08 -4.84 -6.93
CA SER A 328 -17.53 -4.05 -8.04
C SER A 328 -18.61 -3.71 -9.06
N GLN A 329 -18.56 -2.50 -9.58
CA GLN A 329 -19.39 -1.97 -10.66
C GLN A 329 -18.49 -1.32 -11.70
N ILE A 330 -18.70 -1.66 -12.94
CA ILE A 330 -17.93 -1.15 -14.08
C ILE A 330 -18.94 -0.63 -15.08
N TRP A 331 -18.77 0.61 -15.48
CA TRP A 331 -19.54 1.26 -16.52
C TRP A 331 -18.65 1.42 -17.76
N ASP A 332 -18.98 0.66 -18.80
CA ASP A 332 -18.30 0.61 -20.08
C ASP A 332 -19.34 0.37 -21.18
N ARG A 333 -18.94 0.00 -22.38
CA ARG A 333 -19.84 -0.40 -23.46
C ARG A 333 -20.84 -1.51 -23.07
N SER A 334 -20.46 -2.33 -22.11
CA SER A 334 -21.34 -3.30 -21.43
C SER A 334 -21.10 -3.19 -19.93
N ASP A 335 -22.08 -2.68 -19.20
CA ASP A 335 -22.01 -2.57 -17.75
C ASP A 335 -21.87 -3.95 -17.11
N LYS A 336 -20.97 -4.03 -16.12
CA LYS A 336 -20.69 -5.26 -15.39
C LYS A 336 -20.73 -5.01 -13.89
N SER A 337 -21.22 -5.99 -13.16
CA SER A 337 -21.10 -6.00 -11.71
C SER A 337 -20.67 -7.38 -11.23
N GLY A 338 -19.93 -7.39 -10.14
CA GLY A 338 -19.47 -8.63 -9.53
C GLY A 338 -19.26 -8.47 -8.03
N TRP A 339 -19.07 -9.57 -7.34
CA TRP A 339 -18.89 -9.57 -5.90
C TRP A 339 -17.85 -10.60 -5.46
N ALA A 340 -17.26 -10.34 -4.29
CA ALA A 340 -16.41 -11.29 -3.61
C ALA A 340 -16.71 -11.30 -2.10
N GLY A 341 -16.63 -12.46 -1.49
CA GLY A 341 -16.84 -12.66 -0.07
C GLY A 341 -15.76 -13.55 0.53
N ASN A 342 -15.34 -13.22 1.75
CA ASN A 342 -14.40 -14.03 2.52
C ASN A 342 -14.91 -14.19 3.94
N LEU A 343 -14.81 -15.40 4.48
CA LEU A 343 -15.06 -15.72 5.87
C LEU A 343 -13.88 -16.53 6.41
N ASN A 344 -13.32 -16.10 7.53
CA ASN A 344 -12.17 -16.73 8.16
C ASN A 344 -12.41 -16.81 9.67
N TRP A 345 -12.35 -18.01 10.22
CA TRP A 345 -12.39 -18.25 11.66
C TRP A 345 -11.13 -18.94 12.11
N ALA A 346 -10.40 -18.33 13.05
CA ALA A 346 -9.11 -18.84 13.49
C ALA A 346 -8.93 -18.77 15.02
N LYS A 347 -8.23 -19.76 15.54
CA LYS A 347 -7.55 -19.71 16.84
C LYS A 347 -6.07 -19.38 16.61
N ILE A 348 -5.64 -18.23 17.09
CA ILE A 348 -4.34 -17.61 16.76
C ILE A 348 -3.32 -17.62 17.89
N SER A 349 -3.67 -18.18 19.04
CA SER A 349 -2.79 -18.25 20.24
C SER A 349 -2.77 -19.65 20.84
N GLY A 350 -1.68 -19.92 21.59
CA GLY A 350 -1.42 -21.21 22.25
C GLY A 350 -0.70 -22.21 21.33
N LEU A 351 -0.46 -23.39 21.85
CA LEU A 351 0.27 -24.46 21.15
C LEU A 351 -0.49 -24.99 19.94
N TRP A 352 -1.78 -25.28 20.12
CA TRP A 352 -2.66 -25.70 19.04
C TRP A 352 -3.39 -24.51 18.46
N GLN A 353 -3.24 -24.30 17.17
CA GLN A 353 -3.87 -23.25 16.39
C GLN A 353 -4.60 -23.85 15.21
N TYR A 354 -5.69 -23.22 14.79
CA TYR A 354 -6.45 -23.64 13.62
C TYR A 354 -7.00 -22.44 12.87
N GLU A 355 -7.23 -22.65 11.59
CA GLU A 355 -7.89 -21.68 10.72
C GLU A 355 -8.84 -22.39 9.76
N LEU A 356 -10.02 -21.83 9.57
CA LEU A 356 -10.99 -22.25 8.57
C LEU A 356 -11.33 -21.03 7.72
N MET A 357 -11.20 -21.15 6.41
CA MET A 357 -11.44 -20.08 5.47
C MET A 357 -12.33 -20.53 4.32
N ALA A 358 -13.29 -19.67 3.97
CA ALA A 358 -14.05 -19.72 2.72
C ALA A 358 -13.83 -18.43 1.95
N ASN A 359 -13.50 -18.52 0.67
CA ASN A 359 -13.38 -17.39 -0.25
C ASN A 359 -14.22 -17.67 -1.49
N ILE A 360 -15.02 -16.70 -1.89
CA ILE A 360 -15.88 -16.79 -3.08
C ILE A 360 -15.70 -15.52 -3.89
N GLU A 361 -15.43 -15.66 -5.18
CA GLU A 361 -15.29 -14.57 -6.12
C GLU A 361 -16.13 -14.89 -7.35
N SER A 362 -17.11 -14.03 -7.66
CA SER A 362 -17.89 -14.18 -8.89
C SER A 362 -17.00 -13.99 -10.13
N ASP A 363 -17.41 -14.56 -11.23
CA ASP A 363 -16.69 -14.47 -12.51
C ASP A 363 -16.54 -13.04 -13.06
N THR A 364 -17.44 -12.15 -12.65
CA THR A 364 -17.48 -10.74 -13.06
C THR A 364 -16.90 -9.77 -12.04
N TYR A 365 -16.40 -10.26 -10.88
CA TYR A 365 -15.77 -9.40 -9.90
C TYR A 365 -14.44 -8.85 -10.42
N ASP A 366 -14.33 -7.52 -10.51
CA ASP A 366 -13.14 -6.84 -11.03
C ASP A 366 -12.83 -5.55 -10.24
N PRO A 367 -11.83 -5.56 -9.34
CA PRO A 367 -11.38 -4.39 -8.62
C PRO A 367 -10.21 -3.66 -9.30
N ASN A 368 -9.79 -4.05 -10.52
CA ASN A 368 -8.47 -3.74 -11.08
C ASN A 368 -8.26 -2.31 -11.55
N ASP A 369 -9.29 -1.46 -11.55
CA ASP A 369 -9.12 -0.03 -11.87
C ASP A 369 -8.31 0.72 -10.80
N LEU A 370 -8.39 0.30 -9.53
CA LEU A 370 -7.58 0.86 -8.44
C LEU A 370 -7.02 -0.22 -7.50
N GLY A 371 -7.55 -1.44 -7.54
CA GLY A 371 -7.10 -2.62 -6.80
C GLY A 371 -6.20 -3.53 -7.62
N PHE A 372 -6.01 -4.75 -7.12
CA PHE A 372 -5.26 -5.80 -7.80
C PHE A 372 -5.89 -7.17 -7.53
N LEU A 373 -6.36 -7.81 -8.58
CA LEU A 373 -6.83 -9.19 -8.58
C LEU A 373 -6.29 -9.90 -9.82
N ARG A 374 -5.67 -11.06 -9.65
CA ARG A 374 -5.08 -11.82 -10.77
C ARG A 374 -6.15 -12.43 -11.67
N ALA A 375 -7.11 -13.09 -11.08
CA ALA A 375 -8.24 -13.70 -11.77
C ALA A 375 -9.41 -13.85 -10.81
N PRO A 376 -10.65 -13.54 -11.22
CA PRO A 376 -11.88 -13.85 -10.49
C PRO A 376 -12.33 -15.31 -10.76
N ASN A 377 -13.58 -15.63 -10.42
CA ASN A 377 -14.24 -16.93 -10.73
C ASN A 377 -13.71 -18.08 -9.88
N GLU A 378 -13.65 -17.87 -8.57
CA GLU A 378 -13.09 -18.86 -7.64
C GLU A 378 -14.00 -19.09 -6.42
N ILE A 379 -14.14 -20.37 -6.04
CA ILE A 379 -14.63 -20.78 -4.72
C ILE A 379 -13.51 -21.60 -4.07
N THR A 380 -12.99 -21.11 -2.95
CA THR A 380 -11.93 -21.80 -2.21
C THR A 380 -12.37 -22.06 -0.77
N PHE A 381 -12.24 -23.30 -0.31
CA PHE A 381 -12.31 -23.67 1.09
C PHE A 381 -10.93 -24.16 1.53
N SER A 382 -10.43 -23.64 2.63
CA SER A 382 -9.18 -24.11 3.22
C SER A 382 -9.29 -24.23 4.73
N GLY A 383 -8.52 -25.15 5.28
CA GLY A 383 -8.33 -25.32 6.71
C GLY A 383 -6.85 -25.42 7.04
N GLU A 384 -6.47 -24.99 8.21
CA GLU A 384 -5.15 -25.26 8.80
C GLU A 384 -5.34 -25.79 10.21
N LEU A 385 -4.60 -26.83 10.56
CA LEU A 385 -4.38 -27.27 11.94
C LEU A 385 -2.88 -27.27 12.18
N ALA A 386 -2.43 -26.50 13.15
CA ALA A 386 -1.01 -26.33 13.46
C ALA A 386 -0.73 -26.59 14.95
N TYR A 387 0.40 -27.22 15.23
CA TYR A 387 1.03 -27.23 16.54
C TYR A 387 2.29 -26.38 16.48
N ARG A 388 2.43 -25.40 17.37
CA ARG A 388 3.54 -24.45 17.35
C ARG A 388 4.14 -24.30 18.75
N GLU A 389 5.28 -24.94 18.98
CA GLU A 389 6.07 -24.73 20.18
C GLU A 389 7.13 -23.66 19.90
N GLN A 390 6.94 -22.50 20.48
CA GLN A 390 7.81 -21.34 20.27
C GLN A 390 8.73 -21.05 21.46
N ARG A 391 8.62 -21.82 22.54
CA ARG A 391 9.52 -21.76 23.69
C ARG A 391 10.60 -22.83 23.56
N PRO A 392 11.84 -22.54 23.98
CA PRO A 392 12.90 -23.55 23.96
C PRO A 392 12.53 -24.79 24.78
N THR A 393 12.71 -25.95 24.17
CA THR A 393 12.58 -27.26 24.79
C THR A 393 13.97 -27.87 24.99
N LYS A 394 14.07 -29.07 25.57
CA LYS A 394 15.34 -29.78 25.76
C LYS A 394 16.08 -30.03 24.43
N HIS A 395 15.37 -30.19 23.32
CA HIS A 395 15.94 -30.61 22.03
C HIS A 395 15.84 -29.57 20.93
N PHE A 396 14.90 -28.63 21.03
CA PHE A 396 14.62 -27.65 19.99
C PHE A 396 14.41 -26.28 20.59
N ASN A 397 14.90 -25.24 19.93
CA ASN A 397 14.60 -23.85 20.29
C ASN A 397 13.15 -23.51 19.96
N THR A 398 12.68 -23.95 18.82
CA THR A 398 11.28 -23.87 18.39
C THR A 398 11.01 -25.03 17.46
N PHE A 399 9.77 -25.51 17.41
CA PHE A 399 9.33 -26.40 16.35
C PHE A 399 7.84 -26.21 16.03
N SER A 400 7.45 -26.50 14.82
CA SER A 400 6.06 -26.46 14.39
C SER A 400 5.80 -27.50 13.31
N TYR A 401 4.58 -28.00 13.29
CA TYR A 401 4.06 -28.80 12.19
C TYR A 401 2.61 -28.37 11.91
N TRP A 402 2.19 -28.49 10.68
CA TRP A 402 0.84 -28.13 10.26
C TRP A 402 0.36 -29.01 9.12
N ILE A 403 -0.94 -29.10 9.00
CA ILE A 403 -1.65 -29.66 7.85
C ILE A 403 -2.61 -28.62 7.32
N GLN A 404 -2.65 -28.45 6.00
CA GLN A 404 -3.44 -27.41 5.34
C GLN A 404 -4.17 -28.00 4.12
N PRO A 405 -5.36 -28.60 4.30
CA PRO A 405 -6.20 -28.99 3.18
C PRO A 405 -6.76 -27.76 2.47
N LYS A 406 -6.83 -27.84 1.14
CA LYS A 406 -7.45 -26.80 0.29
C LYS A 406 -8.29 -27.49 -0.78
N LEU A 407 -9.53 -26.98 -0.96
CA LEU A 407 -10.43 -27.34 -2.05
C LEU A 407 -10.72 -26.07 -2.86
N GLN A 408 -10.65 -26.18 -4.18
CA GLN A 408 -10.84 -25.07 -5.07
C GLN A 408 -11.71 -25.45 -6.25
N TYR A 409 -12.69 -24.62 -6.55
CA TYR A 409 -13.67 -24.79 -7.62
C TYR A 409 -13.79 -23.50 -8.40
N LEU A 410 -14.32 -23.57 -9.62
CA LEU A 410 -14.82 -22.40 -10.33
C LEU A 410 -16.16 -21.96 -9.72
N TYR A 411 -16.44 -20.66 -9.77
CA TYR A 411 -17.74 -20.11 -9.32
C TYR A 411 -18.87 -20.49 -10.29
N ASN A 412 -18.60 -20.50 -11.63
CA ASN A 412 -19.50 -20.97 -12.68
C ASN A 412 -18.76 -21.72 -13.80
#